data_d09683a11f32d6b9a97c93a5ee0aefac
#
_entry.id   d09683a11f32d6b9a97c93a5ee0aefac
#
_cell.length_a   1.000
_cell.length_b   1.000
_cell.length_c   1.000
_cell.angle_alpha   90.00
_cell.angle_beta   90.00
_cell.angle_gamma   90.00
#
_symmetry.space_group_name_H-M   'P 1'
#
loop_
_entity.id
_entity.type
_entity.pdbx_description
1 polymer ?
#
loop_
_entity_poly.entity_id
_entity_poly.type
_entity_poly.pdbx_seq_one_letter_code
_entity_poly.pdbx_strand_id
1 'polypeptide(L)'
;MLAFNHIGSLGRLGNQMFEYAALRGIAAKHGYDWCIPTPDRKGIENYSLHECFKLAPERKEGVIEEFQYAQEPHFHFSQELFEQCPDNVSLYGFFQSWKYFDHIADTIREDYTFHDEHLGPCKEMIDSVEGEPIMLHVRRGDPNLTDPRGFKWSYTQCGDQHPVQPLEYYERALAEFDDDQPVIVFSDSVDWVKEQEFFSGDRFLISEPQDKYADGSFTPYADLCLMSLCSHA
;
A
#
# COMPACT_ATOMS: atom_id res chain seq x y z
N MET A 1 -23.31 -5.57 11.80
CA MET A 1 -22.19 -5.97 10.92
C MET A 1 -21.61 -4.72 10.28
N LEU A 2 -20.29 -4.55 10.30
CA LEU A 2 -19.61 -3.43 9.66
C LEU A 2 -19.09 -3.87 8.29
N ALA A 3 -19.16 -3.01 7.27
CA ALA A 3 -18.66 -3.32 5.93
C ALA A 3 -17.77 -2.22 5.37
N PHE A 4 -17.01 -2.55 4.34
CA PHE A 4 -16.35 -1.56 3.50
C PHE A 4 -16.70 -1.83 2.04
N ASN A 5 -17.94 -1.47 1.64
CA ASN A 5 -18.50 -1.84 0.34
C ASN A 5 -17.72 -1.31 -0.87
N HIS A 6 -16.91 -0.25 -0.67
CA HIS A 6 -16.16 0.44 -1.72
C HIS A 6 -14.65 0.15 -1.69
N ILE A 7 -14.19 -0.80 -0.87
CA ILE A 7 -12.79 -1.21 -0.89
C ILE A 7 -12.42 -1.68 -2.31
N GLY A 8 -11.27 -1.24 -2.81
CA GLY A 8 -10.88 -1.46 -4.20
C GLY A 8 -11.41 -0.45 -5.22
N SER A 9 -12.44 0.34 -4.86
CA SER A 9 -12.94 1.45 -5.70
C SER A 9 -12.31 2.80 -5.31
N LEU A 10 -11.81 2.92 -4.09
CA LEU A 10 -11.18 4.11 -3.54
C LEU A 10 -9.66 3.89 -3.47
N GLY A 11 -8.95 4.31 -4.50
CA GLY A 11 -7.50 4.20 -4.52
C GLY A 11 -6.95 2.81 -4.86
N ARG A 12 -5.63 2.64 -4.71
CA ARG A 12 -4.90 1.39 -5.01
C ARG A 12 -4.52 0.64 -3.73
N LEU A 13 -3.70 -0.41 -3.86
CA LEU A 13 -3.38 -1.36 -2.81
C LEU A 13 -3.05 -0.70 -1.44
N GLY A 14 -2.20 0.32 -1.40
CA GLY A 14 -1.87 0.99 -0.13
C GLY A 14 -3.09 1.61 0.57
N ASN A 15 -4.03 2.23 -0.19
CA ASN A 15 -5.28 2.72 0.38
C ASN A 15 -6.16 1.57 0.87
N GLN A 16 -6.28 0.50 0.07
CA GLN A 16 -7.06 -0.69 0.45
C GLN A 16 -6.54 -1.35 1.73
N MET A 17 -5.23 -1.33 1.96
CA MET A 17 -4.64 -1.79 3.21
C MET A 17 -5.12 -0.95 4.40
N PHE A 18 -5.11 0.37 4.29
CA PHE A 18 -5.66 1.23 5.35
C PHE A 18 -7.16 1.03 5.56
N GLU A 19 -7.93 0.93 4.49
CA GLU A 19 -9.38 0.69 4.51
C GLU A 19 -9.72 -0.64 5.21
N TYR A 20 -9.02 -1.72 4.85
CA TYR A 20 -9.19 -3.03 5.48
C TYR A 20 -8.77 -3.02 6.95
N ALA A 21 -7.60 -2.47 7.28
CA ALA A 21 -7.10 -2.42 8.65
C ALA A 21 -8.02 -1.59 9.56
N ALA A 22 -8.53 -0.45 9.07
CA ALA A 22 -9.48 0.36 9.81
C ALA A 22 -10.82 -0.34 10.03
N LEU A 23 -11.35 -1.02 9.01
CA LEU A 23 -12.55 -1.86 9.14
C LEU A 23 -12.36 -2.90 10.25
N ARG A 24 -11.26 -3.64 10.24
CA ARG A 24 -10.90 -4.64 11.25
C ARG A 24 -10.81 -4.03 12.64
N GLY A 25 -10.09 -2.89 12.75
CA GLY A 25 -9.87 -2.22 14.03
C GLY A 25 -11.16 -1.67 14.63
N ILE A 26 -11.99 -0.99 13.83
CA ILE A 26 -13.29 -0.48 14.31
C ILE A 26 -14.22 -1.64 14.66
N ALA A 27 -14.27 -2.69 13.87
CA ALA A 27 -15.08 -3.87 14.17
C ALA A 27 -14.65 -4.53 15.48
N ALA A 28 -13.34 -4.73 15.69
CA ALA A 28 -12.79 -5.29 16.92
C ALA A 28 -13.08 -4.42 18.15
N LYS A 29 -12.95 -3.09 18.03
CA LYS A 29 -13.25 -2.13 19.10
C LYS A 29 -14.68 -2.27 19.62
N HIS A 30 -15.64 -2.49 18.73
CA HIS A 30 -17.06 -2.53 19.04
C HIS A 30 -17.62 -3.95 19.18
N GLY A 31 -16.85 -4.99 18.87
CA GLY A 31 -17.33 -6.37 18.87
C GLY A 31 -18.31 -6.65 17.71
N TYR A 32 -18.16 -5.96 16.59
CA TYR A 32 -19.03 -6.15 15.42
C TYR A 32 -18.50 -7.27 14.51
N ASP A 33 -19.41 -8.02 13.91
CA ASP A 33 -19.11 -8.79 12.71
C ASP A 33 -18.74 -7.84 11.57
N TRP A 34 -17.92 -8.28 10.63
CA TRP A 34 -17.46 -7.46 9.51
C TRP A 34 -17.41 -8.25 8.21
N CYS A 35 -17.48 -7.53 7.08
CA CYS A 35 -17.34 -8.12 5.75
C CYS A 35 -16.66 -7.16 4.76
N ILE A 36 -16.06 -7.76 3.73
CA ILE A 36 -15.49 -7.07 2.57
C ILE A 36 -16.07 -7.67 1.28
N PRO A 37 -16.09 -6.92 0.17
CA PRO A 37 -16.53 -7.45 -1.11
C PRO A 37 -15.76 -8.69 -1.55
N THR A 38 -16.41 -9.56 -2.32
CA THR A 38 -15.73 -10.69 -2.98
C THR A 38 -14.72 -10.18 -4.02
N PRO A 39 -13.63 -10.92 -4.28
CA PRO A 39 -12.60 -10.52 -5.26
C PRO A 39 -13.14 -10.29 -6.68
N ASP A 40 -14.16 -11.03 -7.07
CA ASP A 40 -14.78 -11.02 -8.40
C ASP A 40 -15.96 -10.03 -8.53
N ARG A 41 -16.16 -9.16 -7.53
CA ARG A 41 -17.26 -8.20 -7.55
C ARG A 41 -17.16 -7.25 -8.73
N LYS A 42 -18.20 -7.25 -9.55
CA LYS A 42 -18.31 -6.36 -10.72
C LYS A 42 -18.27 -4.88 -10.30
N GLY A 43 -17.52 -4.07 -11.05
CA GLY A 43 -17.39 -2.63 -10.83
C GLY A 43 -16.31 -2.23 -9.81
N ILE A 44 -15.49 -3.19 -9.36
CA ILE A 44 -14.27 -2.92 -8.60
C ILE A 44 -13.08 -3.29 -9.48
N GLU A 45 -12.44 -2.29 -10.08
CA GLU A 45 -11.41 -2.52 -11.12
C GLU A 45 -10.01 -2.75 -10.56
N ASN A 46 -9.75 -2.36 -9.31
CA ASN A 46 -8.40 -2.36 -8.71
C ASN A 46 -8.34 -3.09 -7.37
N TYR A 47 -9.15 -4.11 -7.16
CA TYR A 47 -9.21 -4.80 -5.88
C TYR A 47 -8.07 -5.81 -5.73
N SER A 48 -6.98 -5.36 -5.15
CA SER A 48 -5.69 -6.06 -5.13
C SER A 48 -5.37 -6.76 -3.81
N LEU A 49 -6.13 -6.55 -2.74
CA LEU A 49 -5.84 -7.14 -1.42
C LEU A 49 -5.75 -8.66 -1.45
N HIS A 50 -6.71 -9.31 -2.10
CA HIS A 50 -6.77 -10.78 -2.19
C HIS A 50 -5.66 -11.39 -3.07
N GLU A 51 -5.14 -10.62 -4.02
CA GLU A 51 -4.03 -11.05 -4.87
C GLU A 51 -2.69 -10.94 -4.14
N CYS A 52 -2.59 -10.00 -3.20
CA CYS A 52 -1.36 -9.71 -2.48
C CYS A 52 -1.24 -10.49 -1.16
N PHE A 53 -2.33 -10.59 -0.39
CA PHE A 53 -2.31 -11.08 0.99
C PHE A 53 -3.27 -12.22 1.24
N LYS A 54 -2.90 -13.10 2.19
CA LYS A 54 -3.73 -14.24 2.64
C LYS A 54 -5.01 -13.78 3.35
N LEU A 55 -5.00 -12.60 3.96
CA LEU A 55 -6.07 -11.99 4.76
C LEU A 55 -6.65 -12.91 5.85
N ALA A 56 -7.53 -12.39 6.70
CA ALA A 56 -8.16 -13.15 7.76
C ALA A 56 -8.99 -14.32 7.20
N PRO A 57 -8.79 -15.57 7.68
CA PRO A 57 -9.56 -16.72 7.20
C PRO A 57 -11.04 -16.67 7.62
N GLU A 58 -11.36 -16.00 8.74
CA GLU A 58 -12.72 -15.84 9.25
C GLU A 58 -13.49 -14.69 8.59
N ARG A 59 -12.89 -13.96 7.64
CA ARG A 59 -13.55 -12.85 6.95
C ARG A 59 -14.85 -13.31 6.29
N LYS A 60 -15.87 -12.50 6.43
CA LYS A 60 -17.09 -12.67 5.64
C LYS A 60 -16.93 -11.94 4.32
N GLU A 61 -17.24 -12.62 3.23
CA GLU A 61 -17.24 -12.02 1.90
C GLU A 61 -18.66 -11.60 1.54
N GLY A 62 -18.81 -10.35 1.11
CA GLY A 62 -20.10 -9.78 0.76
C GLY A 62 -20.14 -8.27 0.96
N VAL A 63 -21.33 -7.74 0.89
CA VAL A 63 -21.63 -6.32 1.10
C VAL A 63 -22.90 -6.18 1.94
N ILE A 64 -23.07 -5.04 2.57
CA ILE A 64 -24.36 -4.67 3.14
C ILE A 64 -25.16 -3.97 2.04
N GLU A 65 -26.36 -4.46 1.67
CA GLU A 65 -27.14 -3.90 0.57
C GLU A 65 -27.92 -2.64 0.97
N GLU A 66 -28.64 -2.69 2.08
CA GLU A 66 -29.36 -1.54 2.61
C GLU A 66 -28.56 -0.93 3.77
N PHE A 67 -27.70 0.05 3.49
CA PHE A 67 -26.79 0.61 4.47
C PHE A 67 -26.77 2.13 4.47
N GLN A 68 -26.28 2.67 5.58
CA GLN A 68 -25.80 4.04 5.69
C GLN A 68 -24.27 4.06 5.67
N TYR A 69 -23.70 5.18 5.23
CA TYR A 69 -22.26 5.39 5.31
C TYR A 69 -21.86 5.92 6.69
N ALA A 70 -20.85 5.30 7.29
CA ALA A 70 -20.01 5.95 8.27
C ALA A 70 -18.82 6.57 7.54
N GLN A 71 -18.98 7.84 7.14
CA GLN A 71 -17.99 8.54 6.34
C GLN A 71 -16.89 9.12 7.23
N GLU A 72 -15.63 8.94 6.80
CA GLU A 72 -14.50 9.62 7.39
C GLU A 72 -14.63 11.14 7.19
N PRO A 73 -14.64 11.94 8.26
CA PRO A 73 -14.94 13.38 8.15
C PRO A 73 -13.77 14.20 7.60
N HIS A 74 -12.55 13.68 7.68
CA HIS A 74 -11.31 14.32 7.25
C HIS A 74 -10.18 13.27 7.17
N PHE A 75 -9.04 13.61 6.56
CA PHE A 75 -7.90 12.70 6.41
C PHE A 75 -7.11 12.41 7.71
N HIS A 76 -7.50 12.97 8.84
CA HIS A 76 -6.90 12.68 10.14
C HIS A 76 -7.70 11.62 10.89
N PHE A 77 -7.09 11.02 11.91
CA PHE A 77 -7.82 10.13 12.80
C PHE A 77 -9.02 10.85 13.44
N SER A 78 -10.21 10.28 13.26
CA SER A 78 -11.44 10.75 13.91
C SER A 78 -11.73 9.92 15.15
N GLN A 79 -11.46 10.50 16.32
CA GLN A 79 -11.79 9.89 17.61
C GLN A 79 -13.29 9.62 17.72
N GLU A 80 -14.12 10.57 17.28
CA GLU A 80 -15.56 10.44 17.32
C GLU A 80 -16.05 9.25 16.48
N LEU A 81 -15.60 9.14 15.22
CA LEU A 81 -15.95 8.00 14.36
C LEU A 81 -15.47 6.69 14.96
N PHE A 82 -14.25 6.64 15.50
CA PHE A 82 -13.70 5.44 16.11
C PHE A 82 -14.46 4.97 17.34
N GLU A 83 -14.90 5.92 18.21
CA GLU A 83 -15.59 5.62 19.47
C GLU A 83 -17.10 5.40 19.30
N GLN A 84 -17.71 5.97 18.26
CA GLN A 84 -19.18 6.02 18.10
C GLN A 84 -19.65 5.40 16.79
N CYS A 85 -18.79 4.67 16.05
CA CYS A 85 -19.19 4.04 14.81
C CYS A 85 -20.39 3.12 15.05
N PRO A 86 -21.55 3.36 14.39
CA PRO A 86 -22.71 2.52 14.59
C PRO A 86 -22.53 1.14 13.93
N ASP A 87 -23.32 0.17 14.40
CA ASP A 87 -23.43 -1.12 13.70
C ASP A 87 -24.27 -0.98 12.41
N ASN A 88 -24.12 -1.96 11.53
CA ASN A 88 -24.87 -2.08 10.27
C ASN A 88 -24.68 -0.90 9.31
N VAL A 89 -23.44 -0.45 9.17
CA VAL A 89 -23.01 0.61 8.23
C VAL A 89 -21.87 0.15 7.34
N SER A 90 -21.70 0.82 6.19
CA SER A 90 -20.51 0.71 5.38
C SER A 90 -19.58 1.90 5.64
N LEU A 91 -18.32 1.64 5.95
CA LEU A 91 -17.31 2.68 6.02
C LEU A 91 -17.07 3.29 4.64
N TYR A 92 -16.75 4.59 4.61
CA TYR A 92 -16.43 5.33 3.39
C TYR A 92 -15.36 6.39 3.66
N GLY A 93 -14.22 6.29 3.01
CA GLY A 93 -13.05 7.16 3.18
C GLY A 93 -11.75 6.38 2.98
N PHE A 94 -10.61 7.00 3.25
CA PHE A 94 -9.29 6.36 3.10
C PHE A 94 -8.71 5.82 4.41
N PHE A 95 -9.15 6.33 5.54
CA PHE A 95 -8.75 5.90 6.89
C PHE A 95 -7.23 5.80 7.10
N GLN A 96 -6.47 6.70 6.51
CA GLN A 96 -4.99 6.69 6.47
C GLN A 96 -4.38 7.06 7.83
N SER A 97 -4.80 6.38 8.90
CA SER A 97 -4.25 6.52 10.24
C SER A 97 -4.15 5.17 10.95
N TRP A 98 -2.94 4.84 11.41
CA TRP A 98 -2.68 3.63 12.19
C TRP A 98 -3.51 3.55 13.49
N LYS A 99 -3.99 4.68 14.02
CA LYS A 99 -4.79 4.76 15.26
C LYS A 99 -6.12 4.02 15.18
N TYR A 100 -6.64 3.78 13.98
CA TYR A 100 -7.87 2.99 13.82
C TYR A 100 -7.67 1.51 14.15
N PHE A 101 -6.44 0.98 14.07
CA PHE A 101 -6.15 -0.45 14.22
C PHE A 101 -4.94 -0.78 15.11
N ASP A 102 -4.35 0.19 15.79
CA ASP A 102 -3.17 -0.02 16.67
C ASP A 102 -3.40 -1.10 17.73
N HIS A 103 -4.59 -1.13 18.31
CA HIS A 103 -4.97 -2.08 19.37
C HIS A 103 -5.07 -3.54 18.88
N ILE A 104 -5.06 -3.78 17.56
CA ILE A 104 -5.02 -5.09 16.93
C ILE A 104 -3.85 -5.21 15.93
N ALA A 105 -2.77 -4.45 16.13
CA ALA A 105 -1.67 -4.35 15.18
C ALA A 105 -1.08 -5.71 14.79
N ASP A 106 -0.94 -6.64 15.73
CA ASP A 106 -0.41 -7.98 15.45
C ASP A 106 -1.35 -8.80 14.57
N THR A 107 -2.66 -8.72 14.80
CA THR A 107 -3.67 -9.35 13.94
C THR A 107 -3.60 -8.79 12.51
N ILE A 108 -3.43 -7.47 12.35
CA ILE A 108 -3.29 -6.86 11.02
C ILE A 108 -2.00 -7.31 10.32
N ARG A 109 -0.89 -7.50 11.04
CA ARG A 109 0.34 -8.06 10.47
C ARG A 109 0.15 -9.50 10.00
N GLU A 110 -0.60 -10.32 10.74
CA GLU A 110 -0.95 -11.69 10.35
C GLU A 110 -1.83 -11.68 9.09
N ASP A 111 -2.86 -10.83 9.04
CA ASP A 111 -3.75 -10.69 7.88
C ASP A 111 -2.97 -10.27 6.62
N TYR A 112 -1.92 -9.45 6.75
CA TYR A 112 -1.06 -9.01 5.64
C TYR A 112 0.12 -9.95 5.38
N THR A 113 -0.03 -11.23 5.69
CA THR A 113 0.92 -12.24 5.23
C THR A 113 0.80 -12.39 3.72
N PHE A 114 1.88 -12.12 3.01
CA PHE A 114 1.93 -12.27 1.54
C PHE A 114 1.67 -13.70 1.10
N HIS A 115 1.11 -13.87 -0.08
CA HIS A 115 1.06 -15.17 -0.72
C HIS A 115 2.47 -15.69 -1.03
N ASP A 116 2.63 -17.01 -1.01
CA ASP A 116 3.95 -17.64 -1.13
C ASP A 116 4.60 -17.36 -2.49
N GLU A 117 3.80 -17.15 -3.54
CA GLU A 117 4.25 -16.77 -4.88
C GLU A 117 4.97 -15.42 -4.93
N HIS A 118 4.62 -14.47 -4.02
CA HIS A 118 5.32 -13.20 -3.86
C HIS A 118 6.47 -13.32 -2.87
N LEU A 119 6.23 -14.02 -1.75
CA LEU A 119 7.19 -14.10 -0.64
C LEU A 119 8.43 -14.91 -0.98
N GLY A 120 8.29 -16.02 -1.71
CA GLY A 120 9.41 -16.90 -2.06
C GLY A 120 10.52 -16.18 -2.82
N PRO A 121 10.23 -15.63 -4.00
CA PRO A 121 11.23 -14.89 -4.79
C PRO A 121 11.82 -13.69 -4.05
N CYS A 122 11.01 -12.96 -3.26
CA CYS A 122 11.50 -11.83 -2.47
C CYS A 122 12.49 -12.25 -1.38
N LYS A 123 12.24 -13.39 -0.71
CA LYS A 123 13.19 -13.94 0.26
C LYS A 123 14.50 -14.37 -0.40
N GLU A 124 14.43 -15.05 -1.54
CA GLU A 124 15.64 -15.44 -2.29
C GLU A 124 16.47 -14.21 -2.68
N MET A 125 15.80 -13.13 -3.09
CA MET A 125 16.48 -11.88 -3.45
C MET A 125 17.11 -11.23 -2.21
N ILE A 126 16.38 -11.06 -1.12
CA ILE A 126 16.90 -10.41 0.10
C ILE A 126 18.05 -11.20 0.71
N ASP A 127 17.98 -12.54 0.70
CA ASP A 127 19.01 -13.44 1.22
C ASP A 127 20.31 -13.38 0.36
N SER A 128 20.21 -12.90 -0.88
CA SER A 128 21.39 -12.70 -1.76
C SER A 128 22.12 -11.38 -1.54
N VAL A 129 21.52 -10.46 -0.80
CA VAL A 129 22.10 -9.14 -0.48
C VAL A 129 22.96 -9.26 0.77
N GLU A 130 24.26 -8.93 0.65
CA GLU A 130 25.14 -8.89 1.83
C GLU A 130 24.83 -7.68 2.70
N GLY A 131 24.60 -7.90 4.01
CA GLY A 131 24.33 -6.86 5.00
C GLY A 131 22.83 -6.62 5.25
N GLU A 132 22.53 -5.47 5.81
CA GLU A 132 21.17 -5.07 6.20
C GLU A 132 20.62 -4.02 5.20
N PRO A 133 19.83 -4.43 4.20
CA PRO A 133 19.42 -3.53 3.13
C PRO A 133 18.46 -2.44 3.61
N ILE A 134 18.70 -1.23 3.11
CA ILE A 134 17.83 -0.08 3.26
C ILE A 134 16.81 -0.07 2.12
N MET A 135 15.54 0.11 2.42
CA MET A 135 14.51 0.38 1.43
C MET A 135 14.47 1.87 1.11
N LEU A 136 14.64 2.22 -0.17
CA LEU A 136 14.51 3.60 -0.66
C LEU A 136 13.42 3.68 -1.73
N HIS A 137 12.34 4.42 -1.47
CA HIS A 137 11.25 4.56 -2.43
C HIS A 137 11.27 5.93 -3.13
N VAL A 138 11.43 5.92 -4.44
CA VAL A 138 11.44 7.09 -5.31
C VAL A 138 10.12 7.21 -6.05
N ARG A 139 9.24 8.12 -5.59
CA ARG A 139 7.90 8.31 -6.14
C ARG A 139 7.85 9.55 -7.04
N ARG A 140 7.71 9.35 -8.35
CA ARG A 140 7.66 10.43 -9.36
C ARG A 140 6.46 10.35 -10.29
N GLY A 141 5.83 9.19 -10.39
CA GLY A 141 4.85 8.88 -11.42
C GLY A 141 5.52 8.65 -12.79
N ASP A 142 4.88 7.87 -13.64
CA ASP A 142 5.34 7.67 -15.01
C ASP A 142 4.56 8.62 -15.96
N PRO A 143 5.25 9.58 -16.62
CA PRO A 143 4.60 10.52 -17.54
C PRO A 143 4.04 9.84 -18.80
N ASN A 144 4.46 8.61 -19.09
CA ASN A 144 3.99 7.83 -20.25
C ASN A 144 2.73 7.02 -19.93
N LEU A 145 2.42 6.82 -18.65
CA LEU A 145 1.20 6.11 -18.23
C LEU A 145 0.03 7.09 -18.11
N THR A 146 -1.05 6.74 -18.80
CA THR A 146 -2.34 7.41 -18.66
C THR A 146 -3.34 6.37 -18.17
N ASP A 147 -4.02 6.66 -17.06
CA ASP A 147 -5.07 5.76 -16.59
C ASP A 147 -6.26 5.73 -17.57
N PRO A 148 -7.15 4.72 -17.48
CA PRO A 148 -8.32 4.61 -18.36
C PRO A 148 -9.26 5.85 -18.35
N ARG A 149 -9.16 6.70 -17.32
CA ARG A 149 -9.92 7.95 -17.17
C ARG A 149 -9.20 9.15 -17.78
N GLY A 150 -8.00 8.96 -18.37
CA GLY A 150 -7.20 9.99 -19.01
C GLY A 150 -6.29 10.79 -18.07
N PHE A 151 -6.14 10.39 -16.82
CA PHE A 151 -5.20 11.02 -15.89
C PHE A 151 -3.78 10.51 -16.15
N LYS A 152 -2.84 11.43 -16.30
CA LYS A 152 -1.42 11.08 -16.36
C LYS A 152 -0.89 10.82 -14.96
N TRP A 153 -0.13 9.73 -14.81
CA TRP A 153 0.47 9.31 -13.54
C TRP A 153 1.73 10.10 -13.16
N SER A 154 2.00 11.22 -13.82
CA SER A 154 3.17 12.06 -13.50
C SER A 154 2.86 13.02 -12.36
N TYR A 155 3.45 12.78 -11.20
CA TYR A 155 3.36 13.69 -10.06
C TYR A 155 4.11 15.00 -10.28
N THR A 156 5.04 15.06 -11.24
CA THR A 156 5.69 16.33 -11.64
C THR A 156 4.70 17.35 -12.19
N GLN A 157 3.52 16.91 -12.63
CA GLN A 157 2.44 17.76 -13.13
C GLN A 157 1.35 18.06 -12.09
N CYS A 158 1.33 17.31 -10.97
CA CYS A 158 0.37 17.43 -9.86
C CYS A 158 1.06 17.94 -8.58
N GLY A 159 2.09 18.76 -8.72
CA GLY A 159 3.04 19.14 -7.68
C GLY A 159 2.46 19.70 -6.38
N ASP A 160 1.27 20.28 -6.42
CA ASP A 160 0.62 20.81 -5.22
C ASP A 160 0.01 19.72 -4.32
N GLN A 161 -0.35 18.55 -4.89
CA GLN A 161 -0.99 17.46 -4.16
C GLN A 161 0.00 16.33 -3.81
N HIS A 162 0.97 16.08 -4.69
CA HIS A 162 1.98 15.04 -4.55
C HIS A 162 3.37 15.59 -4.93
N PRO A 163 4.03 16.33 -4.05
CA PRO A 163 5.34 16.92 -4.35
C PRO A 163 6.37 15.82 -4.60
N VAL A 164 7.02 15.89 -5.75
CA VAL A 164 8.17 15.04 -6.07
C VAL A 164 9.36 15.51 -5.27
N GLN A 165 10.01 14.59 -4.57
CA GLN A 165 11.21 14.92 -3.81
C GLN A 165 12.40 15.15 -4.73
N PRO A 166 13.24 16.18 -4.48
CA PRO A 166 14.48 16.41 -5.21
C PRO A 166 15.55 15.38 -4.81
N LEU A 167 16.61 15.24 -5.63
CA LEU A 167 17.67 14.27 -5.39
C LEU A 167 18.34 14.45 -4.03
N GLU A 168 18.55 15.70 -3.62
CA GLU A 168 19.16 16.08 -2.35
C GLU A 168 18.35 15.59 -1.12
N TYR A 169 17.08 15.28 -1.28
CA TYR A 169 16.29 14.65 -0.22
C TYR A 169 16.79 13.23 0.05
N TYR A 170 17.00 12.45 -1.00
CA TYR A 170 17.49 11.07 -0.90
C TYR A 170 18.93 11.01 -0.42
N GLU A 171 19.80 11.94 -0.87
CA GLU A 171 21.17 12.08 -0.39
C GLU A 171 21.20 12.31 1.11
N ARG A 172 20.39 13.26 1.62
CA ARG A 172 20.32 13.55 3.06
C ARG A 172 19.74 12.40 3.87
N ALA A 173 18.73 11.70 3.34
CA ALA A 173 18.13 10.56 4.03
C ALA A 173 19.14 9.41 4.17
N LEU A 174 19.90 9.12 3.12
CA LEU A 174 20.91 8.06 3.14
C LEU A 174 22.16 8.43 3.94
N ALA A 175 22.44 9.71 4.18
CA ALA A 175 23.53 10.14 5.06
C ALA A 175 23.33 9.80 6.54
N GLU A 176 22.13 9.34 6.93
CA GLU A 176 21.85 8.82 8.29
C GLU A 176 22.26 7.35 8.45
N PHE A 177 22.70 6.69 7.40
CA PHE A 177 23.11 5.28 7.35
C PHE A 177 24.60 5.15 6.94
N ASP A 178 25.18 4.00 7.19
CA ASP A 178 26.56 3.73 6.80
C ASP A 178 26.70 3.70 5.27
N ASP A 179 27.81 4.25 4.75
CA ASP A 179 28.04 4.42 3.31
C ASP A 179 28.19 3.10 2.53
N ASP A 180 28.52 2.01 3.21
CA ASP A 180 28.65 0.67 2.64
C ASP A 180 27.38 -0.18 2.75
N GLN A 181 26.36 0.31 3.44
CA GLN A 181 25.10 -0.39 3.62
C GLN A 181 24.35 -0.50 2.29
N PRO A 182 23.87 -1.68 1.88
CA PRO A 182 23.18 -1.85 0.61
C PRO A 182 21.82 -1.12 0.61
N VAL A 183 21.45 -0.58 -0.55
CA VAL A 183 20.20 0.16 -0.74
C VAL A 183 19.41 -0.48 -1.88
N ILE A 184 18.21 -0.93 -1.61
CA ILE A 184 17.29 -1.37 -2.66
C ILE A 184 16.36 -0.20 -3.02
N VAL A 185 16.48 0.26 -4.27
CA VAL A 185 15.73 1.40 -4.78
C VAL A 185 14.48 0.91 -5.51
N PHE A 186 13.33 1.36 -5.03
CA PHE A 186 12.02 1.08 -5.63
C PHE A 186 11.48 2.35 -6.28
N SER A 187 10.92 2.24 -7.49
CA SER A 187 10.40 3.41 -8.18
C SER A 187 9.30 3.07 -9.17
N ASP A 188 8.32 3.97 -9.29
CA ASP A 188 7.38 4.01 -10.40
C ASP A 188 7.97 4.72 -11.66
N SER A 189 9.24 5.18 -11.58
CA SER A 189 10.00 5.83 -12.64
C SER A 189 11.43 5.27 -12.70
N VAL A 190 11.56 3.96 -12.96
CA VAL A 190 12.85 3.25 -12.94
C VAL A 190 13.87 3.86 -13.90
N ASP A 191 13.44 4.28 -15.10
CA ASP A 191 14.32 4.91 -16.08
C ASP A 191 14.95 6.20 -15.54
N TRP A 192 14.14 7.03 -14.86
CA TRP A 192 14.65 8.23 -14.21
C TRP A 192 15.70 7.90 -13.14
N VAL A 193 15.46 6.86 -12.32
CA VAL A 193 16.44 6.42 -11.29
C VAL A 193 17.75 6.03 -11.94
N LYS A 194 17.71 5.25 -13.01
CA LYS A 194 18.91 4.79 -13.74
C LYS A 194 19.71 5.93 -14.41
N GLU A 195 19.05 7.04 -14.73
CA GLU A 195 19.69 8.24 -15.30
C GLU A 195 20.43 9.08 -14.25
N GLN A 196 20.19 8.86 -12.94
CA GLN A 196 20.85 9.64 -11.90
C GLN A 196 22.22 9.02 -11.53
N GLU A 197 23.28 9.79 -11.67
CA GLU A 197 24.64 9.37 -11.27
C GLU A 197 24.70 8.94 -9.80
N PHE A 198 23.90 9.55 -8.95
CA PHE A 198 23.80 9.23 -7.53
C PHE A 198 23.47 7.75 -7.25
N PHE A 199 22.62 7.12 -8.08
CA PHE A 199 22.22 5.72 -7.92
C PHE A 199 23.12 4.73 -8.71
N SER A 200 24.23 5.18 -9.29
CA SER A 200 25.12 4.32 -10.09
C SER A 200 26.15 3.52 -9.30
N GLY A 201 26.29 3.78 -7.98
CA GLY A 201 27.26 3.10 -7.12
C GLY A 201 26.87 1.65 -6.80
N ASP A 202 27.86 0.79 -6.51
CA ASP A 202 27.68 -0.65 -6.29
C ASP A 202 26.75 -1.00 -5.10
N ARG A 203 26.53 -0.05 -4.17
CA ARG A 203 25.60 -0.23 -3.05
C ARG A 203 24.14 -0.21 -3.45
N PHE A 204 23.80 0.32 -4.65
CA PHE A 204 22.43 0.49 -5.10
C PHE A 204 21.96 -0.67 -5.98
N LEU A 205 20.89 -1.31 -5.55
CA LEU A 205 20.17 -2.33 -6.30
C LEU A 205 18.83 -1.74 -6.72
N ILE A 206 18.60 -1.56 -8.02
CA ILE A 206 17.34 -0.99 -8.52
C ILE A 206 16.36 -2.13 -8.73
N SER A 207 15.23 -2.11 -8.00
CA SER A 207 14.15 -3.07 -8.21
C SER A 207 13.48 -2.80 -9.57
N GLU A 208 13.35 -3.86 -10.36
CA GLU A 208 12.67 -3.82 -11.65
C GLU A 208 11.37 -4.63 -11.57
N PRO A 209 10.22 -3.97 -11.36
CA PRO A 209 8.95 -4.66 -11.27
C PRO A 209 8.62 -5.38 -12.59
N GLN A 210 8.19 -6.63 -12.48
CA GLN A 210 8.01 -7.53 -13.64
C GLN A 210 6.56 -7.65 -14.08
N ASP A 211 5.64 -7.59 -13.13
CA ASP A 211 4.23 -7.79 -13.39
C ASP A 211 3.50 -6.47 -13.63
N LYS A 212 2.46 -6.53 -14.48
CA LYS A 212 1.67 -5.35 -14.85
C LYS A 212 0.18 -5.62 -14.74
N TYR A 213 -0.55 -4.59 -14.32
CA TYR A 213 -2.00 -4.54 -14.47
C TYR A 213 -2.41 -4.44 -15.96
N ALA A 214 -3.69 -4.66 -16.25
CA ALA A 214 -4.24 -4.54 -17.60
C ALA A 214 -4.09 -3.14 -18.21
N ASP A 215 -3.97 -2.10 -17.39
CA ASP A 215 -3.72 -0.71 -17.80
C ASP A 215 -2.24 -0.42 -18.10
N GLY A 216 -1.36 -1.42 -17.96
CA GLY A 216 0.08 -1.31 -18.22
C GLY A 216 0.90 -0.78 -17.03
N SER A 217 0.27 -0.35 -15.93
CA SER A 217 0.98 0.00 -14.71
C SER A 217 1.51 -1.25 -14.01
N PHE A 218 2.64 -1.14 -13.31
CA PHE A 218 3.22 -2.26 -12.56
C PHE A 218 2.37 -2.64 -11.35
N THR A 219 2.27 -3.95 -11.07
CA THR A 219 1.69 -4.44 -9.83
C THR A 219 2.67 -4.18 -8.68
N PRO A 220 2.20 -3.72 -7.53
CA PRO A 220 3.10 -3.38 -6.42
C PRO A 220 3.44 -4.59 -5.52
N TYR A 221 2.99 -5.81 -5.84
CA TYR A 221 3.03 -6.93 -4.90
C TYR A 221 4.45 -7.35 -4.55
N ALA A 222 5.29 -7.59 -5.56
CA ALA A 222 6.68 -7.98 -5.37
C ALA A 222 7.48 -6.85 -4.69
N ASP A 223 7.34 -5.61 -5.16
CA ASP A 223 8.02 -4.45 -4.57
C ASP A 223 7.60 -4.26 -3.11
N LEU A 224 6.29 -4.30 -2.80
CA LEU A 224 5.81 -4.14 -1.43
C LEU A 224 6.31 -5.28 -0.52
N CYS A 225 6.32 -6.52 -1.04
CA CYS A 225 6.85 -7.67 -0.32
C CYS A 225 8.34 -7.50 -0.04
N LEU A 226 9.13 -7.16 -1.05
CA LEU A 226 10.57 -6.96 -0.90
C LEU A 226 10.89 -5.77 0.04
N MET A 227 10.15 -4.65 -0.07
CA MET A 227 10.23 -3.52 0.87
C MET A 227 10.03 -3.97 2.31
N SER A 228 9.05 -4.86 2.57
CA SER A 228 8.74 -5.35 3.91
C SER A 228 9.82 -6.27 4.51
N LEU A 229 10.73 -6.77 3.69
CA LEU A 229 11.85 -7.62 4.09
C LEU A 229 13.16 -6.85 4.29
N CYS A 230 13.22 -5.58 3.89
CA CYS A 230 14.36 -4.72 4.15
C CYS A 230 14.47 -4.39 5.65
N SER A 231 15.71 -4.20 6.13
CA SER A 231 16.00 -3.93 7.55
C SER A 231 15.65 -2.50 7.97
N HIS A 232 15.72 -1.57 7.01
CA HIS A 232 15.49 -0.13 7.24
C HIS A 232 14.66 0.50 6.11
N ALA A 233 13.96 1.63 6.46
CA ALA A 233 13.14 2.41 5.54
C ALA A 233 13.29 3.93 5.80
#